data_5c830a550cbb01dcd3d11d019b35c3a4
#
_entry.id   5c830a550cbb01dcd3d11d019b35c3a4
#
_cell.length_a   1.000
_cell.length_b   1.000
_cell.length_c   1.000
_cell.angle_alpha   90.00
_cell.angle_beta   90.00
_cell.angle_gamma   90.00
#
_symmetry.space_group_name_H-M   'P 1'
#
loop_
_entity.id
_entity.type
_entity.pdbx_description
1 polymer ?
#
loop_
_entity_poly.entity_id
_entity_poly.type
_entity_poly.pdbx_seq_one_letter_code
_entity_poly.pdbx_strand_id
1 'polypeptide(L)'
;MKKSIYNFSRVLGAFLLCTGLVFAGCTDDPLGDNQKTDQGGNEDKGPATLTLGKVTAATATFTGHFNVAASDLSFSQVTVYYSDAETFNMNAAKSVSATSFDNQQNFTITLTNLKYGTKYNYCMVSEIKSEKTYGDVLDFTTGDVTLSELSVVPSSYKAEVSGSVTGLSEEDKEHIKVGVLYSSESGKVENCEGKKLDATEISADGGFSVLVSNLTIETKYYYCAYMRQGDSYVYGTPKEFTTLKHPYEVSYDLNVASATDLSSSGSANCYIVSESGLYKFKPVKGNSNESVGSVASASILWETFGTDTTPEILDLISGLCYKDGYIAFQTADIFKEGNAVIAAKDADGNILWSWHIWFTDHPQGQEYYNNAGTMMDRNLGATSATPGDVGALGLLYQWGRKDPFLGSSSISRNYVARSTITWPSSVTSDSSNGTIEYAISHPTTFIIYNDSNGDWYYTGSSSTDITRWTESSSAKSIYDPCPAGWRVPDGGSNGVWSKALGSSSEFNYTYDSTNEGMNFSGKFGPDQAIWYPASGSRGRYTSSYGLGDVGYRGDYWSSSFSYSFWRSILMFTSSCDPCDSESCSIGCSVRCIKE
;
A
#
# COMPACT_ATOMS: atom_id res chain seq x y z
N MET A 1 3.87 -46.50 11.69
CA MET A 1 2.53 -46.48 12.32
C MET A 1 2.25 -45.09 12.85
N LYS A 2 1.06 -44.63 12.58
CA LYS A 2 0.43 -43.32 12.93
C LYS A 2 0.88 -42.10 12.13
N LYS A 3 0.09 -41.83 11.11
CA LYS A 3 -0.09 -40.55 10.41
C LYS A 3 -0.67 -39.52 11.39
N SER A 4 -0.16 -38.29 11.34
CA SER A 4 -0.87 -37.12 11.85
C SER A 4 -0.98 -36.09 10.71
N ILE A 5 -2.20 -35.92 10.25
CA ILE A 5 -2.62 -34.93 9.26
C ILE A 5 -2.99 -33.70 10.07
N TYR A 6 -2.36 -32.56 9.81
CA TYR A 6 -2.82 -31.28 10.34
C TYR A 6 -3.62 -30.55 9.25
N ASN A 7 -4.93 -30.59 9.42
CA ASN A 7 -5.86 -29.71 8.74
C ASN A 7 -5.88 -28.35 9.47
N PHE A 8 -5.62 -27.27 8.78
CA PHE A 8 -5.98 -25.94 9.24
C PHE A 8 -7.50 -25.77 9.07
N SER A 9 -8.20 -25.79 10.19
CA SER A 9 -9.61 -25.46 10.27
C SER A 9 -9.79 -24.28 11.23
N ARG A 10 -10.58 -23.35 10.79
CA ARG A 10 -11.06 -22.13 11.47
C ARG A 10 -11.33 -22.37 12.96
N VAL A 11 -10.72 -21.58 13.82
CA VAL A 11 -11.05 -21.53 15.24
C VAL A 11 -12.22 -20.58 15.42
N LEU A 12 -13.39 -21.16 15.64
CA LEU A 12 -14.57 -20.49 16.18
C LEU A 12 -14.43 -20.52 17.72
N GLY A 13 -14.59 -19.37 18.36
CA GLY A 13 -14.38 -19.22 19.80
C GLY A 13 -15.31 -20.09 20.65
N ALA A 14 -14.72 -20.70 21.65
CA ALA A 14 -15.44 -21.42 22.70
C ALA A 14 -15.66 -20.52 23.90
N PHE A 15 -16.92 -20.34 24.26
CA PHE A 15 -17.37 -19.73 25.50
C PHE A 15 -16.92 -20.58 26.70
N LEU A 16 -16.34 -19.95 27.70
CA LEU A 16 -16.17 -20.54 29.03
C LEU A 16 -17.28 -20.00 29.94
N LEU A 17 -18.14 -20.95 30.37
CA LEU A 17 -19.18 -20.75 31.38
C LEU A 17 -18.54 -20.62 32.76
N CYS A 18 -18.86 -19.59 33.50
CA CYS A 18 -18.76 -19.59 34.96
C CYS A 18 -20.14 -19.64 35.59
N THR A 19 -20.36 -20.67 36.37
CA THR A 19 -21.56 -21.03 37.10
C THR A 19 -21.76 -20.17 38.34
N GLY A 20 -23.03 -19.76 38.59
CA GLY A 20 -23.38 -19.18 39.89
C GLY A 20 -24.86 -18.86 40.07
N LEU A 21 -25.55 -19.86 40.61
CA LEU A 21 -26.81 -19.85 41.40
C LEU A 21 -28.14 -19.36 40.81
N VAL A 22 -28.98 -20.37 40.82
CA VAL A 22 -30.41 -20.45 40.52
C VAL A 22 -31.26 -19.71 41.58
N PHE A 23 -32.24 -18.93 41.13
CA PHE A 23 -33.58 -18.96 41.76
C PHE A 23 -34.63 -19.05 40.66
N ALA A 24 -35.52 -20.03 40.87
CA ALA A 24 -36.56 -20.41 39.94
C ALA A 24 -37.75 -19.46 40.00
N GLY A 25 -38.37 -19.26 38.86
CA GLY A 25 -39.67 -18.64 38.71
C GLY A 25 -40.07 -18.69 37.24
N CYS A 26 -40.87 -19.71 36.89
CA CYS A 26 -41.48 -19.87 35.58
C CYS A 26 -42.42 -18.70 35.24
N THR A 27 -42.37 -18.21 34.00
CA THR A 27 -43.50 -18.24 33.06
C THR A 27 -43.03 -17.78 31.68
N ASP A 28 -43.40 -18.55 30.67
CA ASP A 28 -43.29 -18.26 29.25
C ASP A 28 -43.98 -16.96 28.87
N ASP A 29 -43.30 -16.10 28.10
CA ASP A 29 -43.87 -15.48 26.91
C ASP A 29 -42.81 -14.83 26.02
N PRO A 30 -42.85 -15.01 24.69
CA PRO A 30 -41.92 -14.45 23.78
C PRO A 30 -42.35 -13.06 23.32
N LEU A 31 -41.37 -12.17 23.16
CA LEU A 31 -41.52 -10.88 22.50
C LEU A 31 -42.45 -9.89 23.21
N GLY A 32 -42.00 -9.38 24.32
CA GLY A 32 -42.62 -8.21 24.99
C GLY A 32 -41.84 -6.95 24.67
N ASP A 33 -42.38 -6.20 23.75
CA ASP A 33 -42.20 -4.77 23.62
C ASP A 33 -42.55 -4.11 24.98
N ASN A 34 -41.53 -3.82 25.80
CA ASN A 34 -41.72 -3.17 27.10
C ASN A 34 -41.09 -1.78 27.09
N GLN A 35 -41.78 -0.88 26.41
CA GLN A 35 -41.85 0.50 26.87
C GLN A 35 -43.31 0.96 26.99
N LYS A 36 -43.94 0.53 28.03
CA LYS A 36 -45.05 1.28 28.61
C LYS A 36 -44.50 2.08 29.78
N THR A 37 -43.96 3.23 29.55
CA THR A 37 -44.13 4.33 30.47
C THR A 37 -45.51 4.92 30.19
N ASP A 38 -46.48 4.62 31.06
CA ASP A 38 -47.71 5.35 31.16
C ASP A 38 -47.35 6.81 31.51
N GLN A 39 -47.10 7.61 30.50
CA GLN A 39 -47.09 9.06 30.65
C GLN A 39 -48.47 9.55 30.34
N GLY A 40 -49.14 9.95 31.38
CA GLY A 40 -50.50 10.48 31.35
C GLY A 40 -50.67 11.50 30.23
N GLY A 41 -51.75 11.33 29.48
CA GLY A 41 -52.12 12.23 28.42
C GLY A 41 -52.11 13.67 28.93
N ASN A 42 -51.43 14.52 28.20
CA ASN A 42 -51.45 15.95 28.41
C ASN A 42 -52.92 16.40 28.19
N GLU A 43 -53.64 16.77 29.24
CA GLU A 43 -54.89 17.44 29.09
C GLU A 43 -54.68 18.70 28.26
N ASP A 44 -55.58 18.98 27.32
CA ASP A 44 -55.62 20.10 26.36
C ASP A 44 -55.35 21.46 27.04
N LYS A 45 -54.11 21.80 27.27
CA LYS A 45 -53.66 23.10 27.83
C LYS A 45 -53.15 24.06 26.73
N GLY A 46 -53.62 23.92 25.51
CA GLY A 46 -53.20 24.83 24.46
C GLY A 46 -53.58 24.36 23.06
N PRO A 47 -53.25 25.16 22.04
CA PRO A 47 -53.56 24.86 20.64
C PRO A 47 -52.69 23.75 20.03
N ALA A 48 -51.72 23.22 20.74
CA ALA A 48 -50.83 22.16 20.26
C ALA A 48 -50.76 20.99 21.26
N THR A 49 -50.71 19.77 20.74
CA THR A 49 -50.36 18.56 21.48
C THR A 49 -48.96 18.12 21.14
N LEU A 50 -48.22 17.49 22.07
CA LEU A 50 -46.91 16.93 21.86
C LEU A 50 -46.83 15.55 22.51
N THR A 51 -46.39 14.57 21.76
CA THR A 51 -46.14 13.21 22.25
C THR A 51 -44.69 12.87 22.01
N LEU A 52 -43.98 12.42 23.06
CA LEU A 52 -42.64 11.85 22.93
C LEU A 52 -42.74 10.50 22.21
N GLY A 53 -42.04 10.37 21.11
CA GLY A 53 -41.95 9.15 20.31
C GLY A 53 -40.67 8.38 20.61
N LYS A 54 -39.92 8.07 19.57
CA LYS A 54 -38.66 7.32 19.68
C LYS A 54 -37.55 8.14 20.35
N VAL A 55 -36.90 7.54 21.36
CA VAL A 55 -35.70 8.08 22.00
C VAL A 55 -34.56 7.09 21.75
N THR A 56 -33.44 7.60 21.27
CA THR A 56 -32.20 6.83 21.02
C THR A 56 -31.06 7.33 21.92
N ALA A 57 -29.85 6.89 21.66
CA ALA A 57 -28.67 7.39 22.39
C ALA A 57 -28.36 8.86 22.10
N ALA A 58 -28.66 9.36 20.92
CA ALA A 58 -28.28 10.70 20.49
C ALA A 58 -29.45 11.54 19.96
N THR A 59 -30.67 10.97 19.86
CA THR A 59 -31.84 11.65 19.31
C THR A 59 -33.09 11.43 20.15
N ALA A 60 -34.05 12.36 20.06
CA ALA A 60 -35.41 12.18 20.56
C ALA A 60 -36.37 12.81 19.57
N THR A 61 -37.39 12.05 19.16
CA THR A 61 -38.38 12.48 18.20
C THR A 61 -39.74 12.72 18.90
N PHE A 62 -40.31 13.86 18.63
CA PHE A 62 -41.62 14.25 19.09
C PHE A 62 -42.57 14.36 17.89
N THR A 63 -43.78 13.91 18.08
CA THR A 63 -44.87 14.12 17.13
C THR A 63 -45.97 14.89 17.80
N GLY A 64 -46.71 15.68 17.06
CA GLY A 64 -47.78 16.47 17.62
C GLY A 64 -48.76 16.94 16.55
N HIS A 65 -49.85 17.53 17.03
CA HIS A 65 -50.88 18.13 16.21
C HIS A 65 -51.10 19.57 16.67
N PHE A 66 -51.30 20.48 15.72
CA PHE A 66 -51.52 21.89 15.98
C PHE A 66 -52.94 22.27 15.60
N ASN A 67 -53.82 22.41 16.57
CA ASN A 67 -55.26 22.67 16.36
C ASN A 67 -55.53 24.19 16.22
N VAL A 68 -55.32 24.73 15.03
CA VAL A 68 -55.55 26.14 14.71
C VAL A 68 -56.37 26.29 13.43
N ALA A 69 -56.97 27.47 13.24
CA ALA A 69 -57.60 27.77 11.96
C ALA A 69 -56.57 27.76 10.82
N ALA A 70 -56.93 27.21 9.66
CA ALA A 70 -56.00 27.13 8.51
C ALA A 70 -55.39 28.49 8.09
N SER A 71 -56.12 29.57 8.31
CA SER A 71 -55.65 30.96 8.07
C SER A 71 -54.54 31.39 9.02
N ASP A 72 -54.43 30.77 10.18
CA ASP A 72 -53.50 31.14 11.25
C ASP A 72 -52.23 30.27 11.24
N LEU A 73 -52.26 29.16 10.51
CA LEU A 73 -51.15 28.20 10.47
C LEU A 73 -49.82 28.83 10.00
N SER A 74 -49.89 29.76 9.03
CA SER A 74 -48.70 30.49 8.52
C SER A 74 -48.11 31.47 9.54
N PHE A 75 -48.81 31.78 10.62
CA PHE A 75 -48.39 32.65 11.72
C PHE A 75 -48.18 31.87 13.03
N SER A 76 -48.01 30.55 12.89
CA SER A 76 -47.99 29.62 14.03
C SER A 76 -46.64 28.87 14.06
N GLN A 77 -46.15 28.63 15.26
CA GLN A 77 -44.91 27.89 15.50
C GLN A 77 -45.05 26.99 16.74
N VAL A 78 -44.44 25.82 16.68
CA VAL A 78 -44.24 24.96 17.84
C VAL A 78 -42.73 24.78 18.06
N THR A 79 -42.29 24.99 19.29
CA THR A 79 -40.89 24.90 19.68
C THR A 79 -40.75 24.01 20.92
N VAL A 80 -39.83 23.06 20.89
CA VAL A 80 -39.42 22.28 22.06
C VAL A 80 -38.13 22.89 22.62
N TYR A 81 -38.21 23.36 23.85
CA TYR A 81 -37.03 23.76 24.65
C TYR A 81 -36.57 22.57 25.49
N TYR A 82 -35.27 22.34 25.57
CA TYR A 82 -34.71 21.19 26.28
C TYR A 82 -33.36 21.47 26.93
N SER A 83 -33.08 20.80 28.04
CA SER A 83 -31.84 20.98 28.81
C SER A 83 -31.51 19.72 29.61
N ASP A 84 -30.21 19.41 29.75
CA ASP A 84 -29.68 18.37 30.64
C ASP A 84 -29.37 18.89 32.05
N ALA A 85 -29.74 20.12 32.38
CA ALA A 85 -29.58 20.68 33.71
C ALA A 85 -30.60 20.09 34.68
N GLU A 86 -30.23 19.87 35.93
CA GLU A 86 -31.11 19.37 36.99
C GLU A 86 -32.37 20.24 37.15
N THR A 87 -32.19 21.55 37.05
CA THR A 87 -33.29 22.52 37.09
C THR A 87 -33.52 23.11 35.72
N PHE A 88 -34.70 22.92 35.15
CA PHE A 88 -35.08 23.46 33.85
C PHE A 88 -35.16 24.98 33.88
N ASN A 89 -34.40 25.63 33.01
CA ASN A 89 -34.46 27.08 32.81
C ASN A 89 -34.58 27.36 31.31
N MET A 90 -35.72 27.81 30.87
CA MET A 90 -36.06 28.05 29.48
C MET A 90 -35.11 29.06 28.82
N ASN A 91 -34.65 30.09 29.53
CA ASN A 91 -33.75 31.09 28.95
C ASN A 91 -32.32 30.54 28.67
N ALA A 92 -31.95 29.45 29.32
CA ALA A 92 -30.67 28.76 29.10
C ALA A 92 -30.83 27.46 28.33
N ALA A 93 -32.04 27.02 28.02
CA ALA A 93 -32.36 25.80 27.32
C ALA A 93 -32.04 25.94 25.82
N LYS A 94 -31.64 24.84 25.19
CA LYS A 94 -31.61 24.71 23.73
C LYS A 94 -33.04 24.58 23.20
N SER A 95 -33.26 24.90 21.93
CA SER A 95 -34.60 24.80 21.33
C SER A 95 -34.54 24.33 19.88
N VAL A 96 -35.59 23.61 19.50
CA VAL A 96 -35.84 23.20 18.10
C VAL A 96 -37.32 23.45 17.80
N SER A 97 -37.57 24.10 16.67
CA SER A 97 -38.94 24.39 16.20
C SER A 97 -39.33 23.44 15.08
N ALA A 98 -40.64 23.16 14.98
CA ALA A 98 -41.19 22.47 13.82
C ALA A 98 -40.95 23.31 12.55
N THR A 99 -40.45 22.66 11.50
CA THR A 99 -40.12 23.31 10.21
C THR A 99 -41.26 23.30 9.21
N SER A 100 -42.23 22.40 9.43
CA SER A 100 -43.38 22.22 8.56
C SER A 100 -44.54 21.54 9.29
N PHE A 101 -45.73 21.75 8.77
CA PHE A 101 -46.95 21.06 9.18
C PHE A 101 -47.54 20.34 7.95
N ASP A 102 -48.08 19.14 8.14
CA ASP A 102 -48.77 18.43 7.07
C ASP A 102 -50.18 19.01 6.81
N ASN A 103 -50.88 18.45 5.83
CA ASN A 103 -52.24 18.88 5.49
C ASN A 103 -53.27 18.67 6.62
N GLN A 104 -52.91 17.88 7.62
CA GLN A 104 -53.71 17.59 8.81
C GLN A 104 -53.18 18.34 10.04
N GLN A 105 -52.24 19.29 9.83
CA GLN A 105 -51.58 20.10 10.87
C GLN A 105 -50.76 19.29 11.87
N ASN A 106 -50.29 18.08 11.49
CA ASN A 106 -49.33 17.35 12.29
C ASN A 106 -47.93 17.86 12.04
N PHE A 107 -47.08 17.73 13.03
CA PHE A 107 -45.66 18.09 12.96
C PHE A 107 -44.78 17.05 13.63
N THR A 108 -43.53 17.07 13.25
CA THR A 108 -42.46 16.27 13.88
C THR A 108 -41.32 17.20 14.26
N ILE A 109 -40.77 17.01 15.46
CA ILE A 109 -39.55 17.69 15.95
C ILE A 109 -38.58 16.61 16.39
N THR A 110 -37.36 16.62 15.83
CA THR A 110 -36.29 15.71 16.22
C THR A 110 -35.18 16.51 16.88
N LEU A 111 -34.86 16.19 18.13
CA LEU A 111 -33.70 16.66 18.81
C LEU A 111 -32.54 15.74 18.43
N THR A 112 -31.41 16.33 18.08
CA THR A 112 -30.18 15.60 17.66
C THR A 112 -28.99 16.03 18.52
N ASN A 113 -27.90 15.25 18.46
CA ASN A 113 -26.69 15.50 19.26
C ASN A 113 -26.97 15.57 20.78
N LEU A 114 -27.90 14.78 21.25
CA LEU A 114 -28.15 14.59 22.68
C LEU A 114 -27.01 13.71 23.26
N LYS A 115 -26.64 13.96 24.50
CA LYS A 115 -25.68 13.11 25.23
C LYS A 115 -26.38 11.79 25.59
N TYR A 116 -25.71 10.66 25.36
CA TYR A 116 -26.23 9.34 25.73
C TYR A 116 -26.30 9.16 27.26
N GLY A 117 -27.16 8.27 27.72
CA GLY A 117 -27.38 7.97 29.14
C GLY A 117 -27.79 9.20 29.96
N THR A 118 -28.35 10.22 29.34
CA THR A 118 -28.55 11.53 29.95
C THR A 118 -30.01 11.86 30.08
N LYS A 119 -30.41 12.31 31.27
CA LYS A 119 -31.76 12.82 31.52
C LYS A 119 -31.86 14.25 30.97
N TYR A 120 -32.90 14.50 30.18
CA TYR A 120 -33.28 15.81 29.65
C TYR A 120 -34.65 16.23 30.16
N ASN A 121 -34.75 17.48 30.60
CA ASN A 121 -35.99 18.13 30.83
C ASN A 121 -36.43 18.90 29.57
N TYR A 122 -37.67 18.90 29.21
CA TYR A 122 -38.18 19.62 28.05
C TYR A 122 -39.51 20.28 28.30
N CYS A 123 -39.81 21.35 27.53
CA CYS A 123 -41.08 22.07 27.57
C CYS A 123 -41.44 22.48 26.14
N MET A 124 -42.69 22.25 25.76
CA MET A 124 -43.25 22.72 24.49
C MET A 124 -43.77 24.15 24.65
N VAL A 125 -43.46 24.98 23.66
CA VAL A 125 -44.08 26.32 23.53
C VAL A 125 -44.76 26.38 22.16
N SER A 126 -46.05 26.66 22.15
CA SER A 126 -46.79 26.99 20.94
C SER A 126 -47.02 28.49 20.84
N GLU A 127 -46.84 29.03 19.63
CA GLU A 127 -47.01 30.46 19.35
C GLU A 127 -47.97 30.66 18.19
N ILE A 128 -48.99 31.51 18.36
CA ILE A 128 -49.93 31.91 17.33
C ILE A 128 -50.00 33.43 17.32
N LYS A 129 -49.68 34.08 16.19
CA LYS A 129 -49.73 35.54 16.05
C LYS A 129 -49.00 36.26 17.20
N SER A 130 -47.84 35.70 17.63
CA SER A 130 -47.03 36.20 18.75
C SER A 130 -47.56 35.94 20.16
N GLU A 131 -48.71 35.31 20.34
CA GLU A 131 -49.16 34.84 21.64
C GLU A 131 -48.58 33.46 21.96
N LYS A 132 -47.93 33.32 23.12
CA LYS A 132 -47.25 32.11 23.55
C LYS A 132 -48.01 31.37 24.60
N THR A 133 -48.20 30.06 24.36
CA THR A 133 -48.72 29.11 25.35
C THR A 133 -47.63 28.13 25.72
N TYR A 134 -47.44 27.92 27.02
CA TYR A 134 -46.38 27.06 27.56
C TYR A 134 -47.01 25.77 28.09
N GLY A 135 -46.43 24.64 27.67
CA GLY A 135 -46.73 23.32 28.22
C GLY A 135 -46.03 23.06 29.55
N ASP A 136 -46.33 21.93 30.16
CA ASP A 136 -45.62 21.46 31.36
C ASP A 136 -44.18 21.08 31.06
N VAL A 137 -43.33 21.12 32.08
CA VAL A 137 -41.97 20.61 32.01
C VAL A 137 -42.00 19.11 32.25
N LEU A 138 -41.61 18.35 31.25
CA LEU A 138 -41.52 16.88 31.26
C LEU A 138 -40.08 16.45 31.08
N ASP A 139 -39.81 15.15 31.20
CA ASP A 139 -38.45 14.62 31.03
C ASP A 139 -38.43 13.32 30.18
N PHE A 140 -37.24 13.02 29.68
CA PHE A 140 -36.88 11.74 29.08
C PHE A 140 -35.41 11.45 29.35
N THR A 141 -35.02 10.18 29.19
CA THR A 141 -33.59 9.78 29.29
C THR A 141 -33.18 9.12 27.99
N THR A 142 -32.04 9.55 27.42
CA THR A 142 -31.45 8.95 26.23
C THR A 142 -30.88 7.56 26.55
N GLY A 143 -30.78 6.71 25.52
CA GLY A 143 -30.20 5.37 25.66
C GLY A 143 -28.72 5.36 26.09
N ASP A 144 -28.34 4.33 26.81
CA ASP A 144 -26.94 4.10 27.18
C ASP A 144 -26.17 3.51 25.99
N VAL A 145 -24.87 3.84 25.93
CA VAL A 145 -23.93 3.27 24.94
C VAL A 145 -22.74 2.66 25.68
N THR A 146 -22.40 1.44 25.29
CA THR A 146 -21.28 0.72 25.91
C THR A 146 -20.29 0.23 24.86
N LEU A 147 -19.00 0.48 25.09
CA LEU A 147 -17.88 -0.07 24.30
C LEU A 147 -17.43 -1.41 24.88
N SER A 148 -17.24 -2.41 24.02
CA SER A 148 -16.58 -3.66 24.41
C SER A 148 -15.08 -3.47 24.65
N GLU A 149 -14.47 -4.47 25.25
CA GLU A 149 -13.02 -4.61 25.21
C GLU A 149 -12.54 -4.85 23.77
N LEU A 150 -11.38 -4.23 23.44
CA LEU A 150 -10.74 -4.40 22.15
C LEU A 150 -9.95 -5.72 22.08
N SER A 151 -9.96 -6.33 20.90
CA SER A 151 -8.99 -7.34 20.47
C SER A 151 -8.02 -6.73 19.46
N VAL A 152 -6.81 -7.29 19.33
CA VAL A 152 -5.80 -6.82 18.38
C VAL A 152 -5.11 -8.00 17.71
N VAL A 153 -4.89 -7.89 16.40
CA VAL A 153 -4.07 -8.79 15.61
C VAL A 153 -2.88 -7.99 15.09
N PRO A 154 -1.72 -8.06 15.76
CA PRO A 154 -0.54 -7.33 15.34
C PRO A 154 0.15 -8.00 14.16
N SER A 155 0.76 -7.20 13.31
CA SER A 155 1.69 -7.56 12.25
C SER A 155 3.00 -6.78 12.46
N SER A 156 3.95 -6.84 11.50
CA SER A 156 5.23 -6.14 11.61
C SER A 156 5.10 -4.62 11.53
N TYR A 157 4.21 -4.11 10.69
CA TYR A 157 4.05 -2.67 10.42
C TYR A 157 2.63 -2.16 10.60
N LYS A 158 1.71 -3.04 10.95
CA LYS A 158 0.30 -2.72 11.15
C LYS A 158 -0.32 -3.56 12.26
N ALA A 159 -1.47 -3.15 12.74
CA ALA A 159 -2.29 -3.92 13.65
C ALA A 159 -3.76 -3.70 13.31
N GLU A 160 -4.53 -4.77 13.21
CA GLU A 160 -5.97 -4.70 13.12
C GLU A 160 -6.55 -4.73 14.53
N VAL A 161 -7.27 -3.69 14.90
CA VAL A 161 -7.89 -3.54 16.22
C VAL A 161 -9.39 -3.58 16.07
N SER A 162 -10.05 -4.55 16.70
CA SER A 162 -11.48 -4.78 16.58
C SER A 162 -12.18 -4.68 17.92
N GLY A 163 -13.42 -4.23 17.91
CA GLY A 163 -14.28 -4.11 19.06
C GLY A 163 -15.75 -4.07 18.68
N SER A 164 -16.61 -3.83 19.66
CA SER A 164 -18.03 -3.59 19.42
C SER A 164 -18.58 -2.48 20.31
N VAL A 165 -19.64 -1.86 19.84
CA VAL A 165 -20.41 -0.86 20.57
C VAL A 165 -21.86 -1.32 20.61
N THR A 166 -22.50 -1.22 21.77
CA THR A 166 -23.91 -1.56 21.95
C THR A 166 -24.71 -0.33 22.36
N GLY A 167 -26.01 -0.34 22.08
CA GLY A 167 -26.91 0.76 22.42
C GLY A 167 -27.04 1.84 21.34
N LEU A 168 -26.37 1.69 20.18
CA LEU A 168 -26.51 2.60 19.03
C LEU A 168 -27.59 2.10 18.07
N SER A 169 -28.51 2.99 17.69
CA SER A 169 -29.38 2.82 16.52
C SER A 169 -28.65 3.29 15.24
N GLU A 170 -29.20 3.01 14.06
CA GLU A 170 -28.62 3.52 12.79
C GLU A 170 -28.58 5.06 12.77
N GLU A 171 -29.56 5.73 13.34
CA GLU A 171 -29.60 7.18 13.45
C GLU A 171 -28.48 7.73 14.35
N ASP A 172 -28.12 7.00 15.41
CA ASP A 172 -27.06 7.42 16.34
C ASP A 172 -25.67 7.36 15.69
N LYS A 173 -25.44 6.46 14.72
CA LYS A 173 -24.16 6.32 14.01
C LYS A 173 -23.76 7.57 13.22
N GLU A 174 -24.70 8.43 12.90
CA GLU A 174 -24.41 9.74 12.29
C GLU A 174 -23.82 10.72 13.29
N HIS A 175 -24.14 10.59 14.58
CA HIS A 175 -23.80 11.52 15.65
C HIS A 175 -22.69 11.02 16.56
N ILE A 176 -22.54 9.70 16.68
CA ILE A 176 -21.57 9.03 17.55
C ILE A 176 -20.59 8.24 16.69
N LYS A 177 -19.29 8.49 16.87
CA LYS A 177 -18.21 7.75 16.21
C LYS A 177 -17.43 6.94 17.24
N VAL A 178 -16.91 5.79 16.81
CA VAL A 178 -16.03 4.94 17.60
C VAL A 178 -14.67 4.82 16.92
N GLY A 179 -13.63 4.52 17.68
CA GLY A 179 -12.30 4.40 17.11
C GLY A 179 -11.26 3.92 18.12
N VAL A 180 -10.01 4.04 17.73
CA VAL A 180 -8.84 3.62 18.50
C VAL A 180 -7.89 4.78 18.71
N LEU A 181 -7.53 5.02 19.96
CA LEU A 181 -6.43 5.87 20.37
C LEU A 181 -5.20 4.99 20.59
N TYR A 182 -4.05 5.35 20.02
CA TYR A 182 -2.82 4.58 20.17
C TYR A 182 -1.55 5.44 20.24
N SER A 183 -0.49 4.88 20.84
CA SER A 183 0.85 5.49 20.92
C SER A 183 1.89 4.42 21.26
N SER A 184 3.16 4.63 20.89
CA SER A 184 4.30 3.87 21.43
C SER A 184 4.69 4.30 22.86
N GLU A 185 4.11 5.36 23.38
CA GLU A 185 4.34 5.88 24.73
C GLU A 185 3.10 5.64 25.60
N SER A 186 3.23 4.87 26.70
CA SER A 186 2.09 4.52 27.59
C SER A 186 1.39 5.76 28.13
N GLY A 187 2.15 6.71 28.63
CA GLY A 187 1.60 7.93 29.23
C GLY A 187 0.74 8.77 28.30
N LYS A 188 0.96 8.71 26.98
CA LYS A 188 0.11 9.41 26.02
C LYS A 188 -1.28 8.77 25.89
N VAL A 189 -1.37 7.44 25.95
CA VAL A 189 -2.69 6.77 25.89
C VAL A 189 -3.45 6.97 27.20
N GLU A 190 -2.76 6.88 28.34
CA GLU A 190 -3.35 7.14 29.66
C GLU A 190 -3.88 8.58 29.79
N ASN A 191 -3.17 9.55 29.20
CA ASN A 191 -3.56 10.97 29.17
C ASN A 191 -4.44 11.36 27.98
N CYS A 192 -4.88 10.40 27.15
CA CYS A 192 -5.72 10.62 25.96
C CYS A 192 -5.07 11.50 24.86
N GLU A 193 -3.74 11.57 24.82
CA GLU A 193 -2.93 12.40 23.91
C GLU A 193 -2.38 11.64 22.68
N GLY A 194 -2.63 10.35 22.56
CA GLY A 194 -2.18 9.52 21.43
C GLY A 194 -2.84 9.88 20.09
N LYS A 195 -2.44 9.19 19.04
CA LYS A 195 -3.08 9.30 17.73
C LYS A 195 -4.47 8.64 17.77
N LYS A 196 -5.45 9.29 17.14
CA LYS A 196 -6.84 8.84 17.08
C LYS A 196 -7.19 8.45 15.65
N LEU A 197 -7.81 7.28 15.50
CA LEU A 197 -8.33 6.79 14.22
C LEU A 197 -9.79 6.38 14.43
N ASP A 198 -10.71 7.03 13.72
CA ASP A 198 -12.13 6.62 13.68
C ASP A 198 -12.26 5.31 12.90
N ALA A 199 -13.17 4.44 13.32
CA ALA A 199 -13.62 3.33 12.49
C ALA A 199 -14.38 3.88 11.28
N THR A 200 -14.15 3.29 10.13
CA THR A 200 -14.80 3.69 8.88
C THR A 200 -16.27 3.28 8.84
N GLU A 201 -16.60 2.19 9.53
CA GLU A 201 -17.91 1.59 9.55
C GLU A 201 -18.20 0.96 10.92
N ILE A 202 -19.46 0.98 11.34
CA ILE A 202 -20.00 0.20 12.47
C ILE A 202 -21.06 -0.73 11.88
N SER A 203 -20.85 -2.03 11.98
CA SER A 203 -21.77 -3.05 11.46
C SER A 203 -23.12 -3.00 12.18
N ALA A 204 -24.12 -3.72 11.63
CA ALA A 204 -25.46 -3.74 12.19
C ALA A 204 -25.53 -4.34 13.62
N ASP A 205 -24.63 -5.26 13.94
CA ASP A 205 -24.44 -5.85 15.27
C ASP A 205 -23.54 -5.02 16.21
N GLY A 206 -23.12 -3.83 15.75
CA GLY A 206 -22.27 -2.92 16.51
C GLY A 206 -20.76 -3.19 16.40
N GLY A 207 -20.32 -4.19 15.64
CA GLY A 207 -18.90 -4.48 15.42
C GLY A 207 -18.19 -3.37 14.65
N PHE A 208 -16.93 -3.12 14.97
CA PHE A 208 -16.06 -2.20 14.22
C PHE A 208 -14.62 -2.71 14.18
N SER A 209 -13.87 -2.31 13.17
CA SER A 209 -12.44 -2.56 13.03
C SER A 209 -11.71 -1.28 12.62
N VAL A 210 -10.48 -1.14 13.10
CA VAL A 210 -9.56 -0.03 12.77
C VAL A 210 -8.21 -0.62 12.41
N LEU A 211 -7.73 -0.33 11.19
CA LEU A 211 -6.40 -0.68 10.77
C LEU A 211 -5.40 0.42 11.16
N VAL A 212 -4.54 0.12 12.13
CA VAL A 212 -3.44 0.98 12.54
C VAL A 212 -2.22 0.64 11.69
N SER A 213 -1.75 1.57 10.86
CA SER A 213 -0.67 1.36 9.89
C SER A 213 0.58 2.19 10.22
N ASN A 214 1.67 1.93 9.50
CA ASN A 214 2.97 2.61 9.64
C ASN A 214 3.55 2.50 11.06
N LEU A 215 3.44 1.33 11.64
CA LEU A 215 4.03 1.00 12.92
C LEU A 215 5.51 0.61 12.76
N THR A 216 6.29 0.78 13.82
CA THR A 216 7.68 0.29 13.88
C THR A 216 7.68 -1.17 14.31
N ILE A 217 8.54 -1.98 13.71
CA ILE A 217 8.70 -3.41 14.05
C ILE A 217 9.19 -3.61 15.50
N GLU A 218 8.93 -4.77 16.07
CA GLU A 218 9.35 -5.18 17.43
C GLU A 218 9.15 -4.08 18.49
N THR A 219 8.12 -3.26 18.30
CA THR A 219 7.85 -2.10 19.13
C THR A 219 6.55 -2.30 19.90
N LYS A 220 6.59 -2.01 21.19
CA LYS A 220 5.41 -2.02 22.04
C LYS A 220 4.57 -0.78 21.77
N TYR A 221 3.27 -0.98 21.58
CA TYR A 221 2.25 0.03 21.45
C TYR A 221 1.18 -0.12 22.51
N TYR A 222 0.65 0.99 22.95
CA TYR A 222 -0.47 1.11 23.87
C TYR A 222 -1.68 1.60 23.10
N TYR A 223 -2.87 1.12 23.43
CA TYR A 223 -4.09 1.49 22.72
C TYR A 223 -5.31 1.36 23.62
N CYS A 224 -6.35 2.14 23.34
CA CYS A 224 -7.67 1.97 23.92
C CYS A 224 -8.76 2.33 22.91
N ALA A 225 -9.98 1.83 23.14
CA ALA A 225 -11.14 2.29 22.40
C ALA A 225 -11.45 3.74 22.79
N TYR A 226 -12.03 4.49 21.88
CA TYR A 226 -12.76 5.69 22.22
C TYR A 226 -14.11 5.73 21.51
N MET A 227 -15.03 6.45 22.12
CA MET A 227 -16.25 6.91 21.50
C MET A 227 -16.26 8.42 21.55
N ARG A 228 -16.67 9.08 20.47
CA ARG A 228 -16.80 10.53 20.42
C ARG A 228 -18.16 10.97 19.92
N GLN A 229 -18.64 12.06 20.51
CA GLN A 229 -19.82 12.77 20.07
C GLN A 229 -19.47 14.26 20.00
N GLY A 230 -19.39 14.82 18.81
CA GLY A 230 -18.78 16.13 18.60
C GLY A 230 -17.34 16.15 19.13
N ASP A 231 -17.05 17.10 20.04
CA ASP A 231 -15.73 17.25 20.69
C ASP A 231 -15.61 16.50 22.03
N SER A 232 -16.66 15.79 22.45
CA SER A 232 -16.66 15.01 23.69
C SER A 232 -16.20 13.59 23.43
N TYR A 233 -15.21 13.11 24.22
CA TYR A 233 -14.64 11.77 24.11
C TYR A 233 -14.84 10.97 25.40
N VAL A 234 -15.11 9.69 25.24
CA VAL A 234 -15.06 8.68 26.30
C VAL A 234 -14.10 7.59 25.87
N TYR A 235 -13.21 7.20 26.77
CA TYR A 235 -12.13 6.26 26.48
C TYR A 235 -12.32 4.97 27.28
N GLY A 236 -12.00 3.86 26.64
CA GLY A 236 -11.91 2.56 27.27
C GLY A 236 -10.60 2.37 28.04
N THR A 237 -10.44 1.20 28.65
CA THR A 237 -9.22 0.84 29.39
C THR A 237 -8.03 0.65 28.42
N PRO A 238 -6.87 1.27 28.72
CA PRO A 238 -5.65 1.05 27.94
C PRO A 238 -5.19 -0.40 27.98
N LYS A 239 -4.75 -0.90 26.82
CA LYS A 239 -4.13 -2.20 26.59
C LYS A 239 -2.82 -2.03 25.85
N GLU A 240 -2.06 -3.11 25.67
CA GLU A 240 -0.80 -3.10 24.91
C GLU A 240 -0.72 -4.25 23.92
N PHE A 241 0.06 -4.05 22.87
CA PHE A 241 0.53 -5.10 21.96
C PHE A 241 1.96 -4.80 21.50
N THR A 242 2.64 -5.79 20.96
CA THR A 242 3.96 -5.61 20.33
C THR A 242 3.86 -6.01 18.87
N THR A 243 4.35 -5.17 17.98
CA THR A 243 4.47 -5.50 16.56
C THR A 243 5.46 -6.64 16.35
N LEU A 244 5.25 -7.41 15.28
CA LEU A 244 6.07 -8.57 14.98
C LEU A 244 7.44 -8.16 14.40
N LYS A 245 8.35 -9.14 14.30
CA LYS A 245 9.62 -9.02 13.57
C LYS A 245 9.38 -8.67 12.11
N HIS A 246 10.45 -8.13 11.48
CA HIS A 246 10.42 -7.93 10.03
C HIS A 246 10.12 -9.27 9.33
N PRO A 247 9.07 -9.38 8.50
CA PRO A 247 8.70 -10.66 7.88
C PRO A 247 9.79 -11.19 6.94
N TYR A 248 10.66 -10.33 6.41
CA TYR A 248 11.82 -10.73 5.60
C TYR A 248 12.94 -11.41 6.40
N GLU A 249 12.90 -11.34 7.72
CA GLU A 249 13.84 -12.01 8.63
C GLU A 249 13.33 -13.38 9.13
N VAL A 250 12.11 -13.74 8.75
CA VAL A 250 11.50 -15.01 9.14
C VAL A 250 11.79 -16.05 8.05
N SER A 251 12.42 -17.17 8.44
CA SER A 251 12.53 -18.35 7.55
C SER A 251 11.25 -19.17 7.63
N TYR A 252 10.63 -19.41 6.48
CA TYR A 252 9.39 -20.18 6.35
C TYR A 252 9.69 -21.66 6.11
N ASP A 253 8.87 -22.56 6.65
CA ASP A 253 8.99 -24.00 6.38
C ASP A 253 8.26 -24.37 5.08
N LEU A 254 8.91 -24.10 3.95
CA LEU A 254 8.37 -24.40 2.63
C LEU A 254 8.72 -25.84 2.19
N ASN A 255 7.83 -26.46 1.42
CA ASN A 255 8.08 -27.76 0.80
C ASN A 255 8.95 -27.65 -0.45
N VAL A 256 10.25 -27.49 -0.26
CA VAL A 256 11.22 -27.27 -1.34
C VAL A 256 11.21 -28.39 -2.40
N ALA A 257 10.86 -29.63 -2.00
CA ALA A 257 10.80 -30.75 -2.95
C ALA A 257 9.74 -30.56 -4.03
N SER A 258 8.60 -29.92 -3.72
CA SER A 258 7.51 -29.68 -4.69
C SER A 258 7.65 -28.36 -5.44
N ALA A 259 8.66 -27.54 -5.13
CA ALA A 259 8.84 -26.23 -5.74
C ALA A 259 9.31 -26.33 -7.21
N THR A 260 8.78 -25.47 -8.06
CA THR A 260 9.23 -25.29 -9.46
C THR A 260 10.65 -24.73 -9.47
N ASP A 261 11.58 -25.43 -10.10
CA ASP A 261 12.99 -25.02 -10.16
C ASP A 261 13.25 -24.05 -11.33
N LEU A 262 13.38 -22.76 -11.01
CA LEU A 262 13.67 -21.69 -11.96
C LEU A 262 15.09 -21.79 -12.55
N SER A 263 16.00 -22.49 -11.89
CA SER A 263 17.38 -22.70 -12.36
C SER A 263 17.55 -23.96 -13.23
N SER A 264 16.47 -24.68 -13.50
CA SER A 264 16.50 -25.93 -14.30
C SER A 264 16.93 -25.73 -15.75
N SER A 265 16.61 -24.58 -16.35
CA SER A 265 17.01 -24.21 -17.71
C SER A 265 18.32 -23.39 -17.79
N GLY A 266 18.98 -23.17 -16.66
CA GLY A 266 20.19 -22.37 -16.52
C GLY A 266 20.09 -21.38 -15.35
N SER A 267 21.26 -21.12 -14.75
CA SER A 267 21.34 -20.08 -13.71
C SER A 267 21.34 -18.69 -14.35
N ALA A 268 20.76 -17.71 -13.66
CA ALA A 268 20.74 -16.31 -14.09
C ALA A 268 20.75 -15.36 -12.88
N ASN A 269 20.92 -14.09 -13.10
CA ASN A 269 20.73 -13.07 -12.08
C ASN A 269 19.27 -12.56 -12.02
N CYS A 270 18.46 -12.91 -13.02
CA CYS A 270 17.04 -12.61 -13.05
C CYS A 270 16.24 -13.88 -13.38
N TYR A 271 15.20 -14.13 -12.59
CA TYR A 271 14.23 -15.21 -12.84
C TYR A 271 12.84 -14.63 -13.06
N ILE A 272 12.14 -15.11 -14.08
CA ILE A 272 10.78 -14.69 -14.40
C ILE A 272 9.79 -15.65 -13.74
N VAL A 273 8.77 -15.08 -13.11
CA VAL A 273 7.63 -15.77 -12.49
C VAL A 273 6.35 -15.19 -13.07
N SER A 274 5.48 -16.02 -13.63
CA SER A 274 4.28 -15.59 -14.34
C SER A 274 2.96 -16.05 -13.71
N GLU A 275 3.01 -16.79 -12.62
CA GLU A 275 1.80 -17.27 -11.93
C GLU A 275 2.08 -17.47 -10.42
N SER A 276 1.00 -17.60 -9.63
CA SER A 276 1.13 -17.94 -8.21
C SER A 276 1.67 -19.35 -8.03
N GLY A 277 2.60 -19.53 -7.08
CA GLY A 277 3.19 -20.84 -6.85
C GLY A 277 4.36 -20.84 -5.88
N LEU A 278 4.89 -22.03 -5.67
CA LEU A 278 6.10 -22.26 -4.90
C LEU A 278 7.26 -22.49 -5.87
N TYR A 279 8.28 -21.67 -5.75
CA TYR A 279 9.45 -21.64 -6.63
C TYR A 279 10.74 -21.84 -5.86
N LYS A 280 11.77 -22.31 -6.55
CA LYS A 280 13.13 -22.44 -6.01
C LYS A 280 14.17 -22.18 -7.08
N PHE A 281 15.39 -21.84 -6.65
CA PHE A 281 16.57 -21.78 -7.52
C PHE A 281 17.84 -22.08 -6.73
N LYS A 282 18.89 -22.51 -7.42
CA LYS A 282 20.19 -22.78 -6.81
C LYS A 282 20.89 -21.48 -6.48
N PRO A 283 21.49 -21.32 -5.28
CA PRO A 283 22.27 -20.15 -4.92
C PRO A 283 23.70 -20.24 -5.53
N VAL A 284 23.76 -20.03 -6.83
CA VAL A 284 25.00 -19.97 -7.61
C VAL A 284 25.12 -18.60 -8.27
N LYS A 285 26.33 -18.18 -8.61
CA LYS A 285 26.54 -16.95 -9.35
C LYS A 285 25.78 -17.00 -10.68
N GLY A 286 25.19 -15.92 -11.08
CA GLY A 286 24.40 -15.86 -12.30
C GLY A 286 25.18 -16.37 -13.52
N ASN A 287 24.48 -17.01 -14.45
CA ASN A 287 25.04 -17.50 -15.70
C ASN A 287 26.21 -18.52 -15.54
N SER A 288 26.32 -19.14 -14.35
CA SER A 288 27.35 -20.14 -14.03
C SER A 288 26.84 -21.19 -13.05
N ASN A 289 27.69 -22.19 -12.76
CA ASN A 289 27.46 -23.16 -11.69
C ASN A 289 28.36 -22.87 -10.47
N GLU A 290 29.03 -21.74 -10.43
CA GLU A 290 29.93 -21.36 -9.34
C GLU A 290 29.12 -21.01 -8.10
N SER A 291 29.45 -21.64 -6.97
CA SER A 291 28.81 -21.36 -5.68
C SER A 291 29.03 -19.92 -5.25
N VAL A 292 28.03 -19.31 -4.64
CA VAL A 292 28.15 -17.98 -4.01
C VAL A 292 28.86 -18.03 -2.65
N GLY A 293 29.12 -19.22 -2.10
CA GLY A 293 29.74 -19.43 -0.78
C GLY A 293 28.83 -20.23 0.15
N SER A 294 29.14 -20.18 1.45
CA SER A 294 28.40 -20.91 2.49
C SER A 294 27.12 -20.15 2.87
N VAL A 295 26.02 -20.45 2.21
CA VAL A 295 24.71 -19.83 2.50
C VAL A 295 24.16 -20.36 3.82
N ALA A 296 23.79 -19.46 4.72
CA ALA A 296 23.10 -19.77 5.97
C ALA A 296 21.60 -19.39 5.93
N SER A 297 21.28 -18.33 5.21
CA SER A 297 19.88 -17.84 5.11
C SER A 297 19.65 -17.09 3.79
N ALA A 298 18.38 -16.81 3.52
CA ALA A 298 17.96 -15.93 2.43
C ALA A 298 17.07 -14.81 2.98
N SER A 299 17.10 -13.64 2.35
CA SER A 299 16.23 -12.51 2.72
C SER A 299 15.75 -11.76 1.48
N ILE A 300 14.54 -11.20 1.54
CA ILE A 300 14.07 -10.23 0.55
C ILE A 300 14.73 -8.90 0.90
N LEU A 301 15.33 -8.23 -0.08
CA LEU A 301 15.90 -6.90 0.10
C LEU A 301 14.86 -5.80 -0.15
N TRP A 302 14.01 -5.99 -1.15
CA TRP A 302 12.92 -5.09 -1.49
C TRP A 302 11.94 -5.72 -2.49
N GLU A 303 10.74 -5.13 -2.57
CA GLU A 303 9.67 -5.43 -3.52
C GLU A 303 9.11 -4.14 -4.12
N THR A 304 8.60 -4.20 -5.36
CA THR A 304 7.90 -3.08 -6.02
C THR A 304 6.91 -3.62 -7.06
N PHE A 305 5.75 -2.98 -7.21
CA PHE A 305 4.82 -3.30 -8.32
C PHE A 305 5.26 -2.73 -9.68
N GLY A 306 6.31 -1.93 -9.70
CA GLY A 306 6.69 -1.24 -10.95
C GLY A 306 5.76 -0.08 -11.30
N THR A 307 4.84 0.32 -10.44
CA THR A 307 3.88 1.42 -10.59
C THR A 307 4.03 2.45 -9.45
N ASP A 308 3.15 3.43 -9.35
CA ASP A 308 3.08 4.37 -8.24
C ASP A 308 2.47 3.78 -6.96
N THR A 309 1.85 2.60 -7.10
CA THR A 309 1.32 1.86 -5.96
C THR A 309 2.45 1.19 -5.19
N THR A 310 2.43 1.37 -3.88
CA THR A 310 3.39 0.77 -2.96
C THR A 310 2.95 -0.64 -2.59
N PRO A 311 3.76 -1.69 -2.80
CA PRO A 311 3.46 -3.01 -2.24
C PRO A 311 3.54 -2.96 -0.72
N GLU A 312 2.61 -3.63 -0.07
CA GLU A 312 2.80 -4.01 1.31
C GLU A 312 3.81 -5.16 1.39
N ILE A 313 4.43 -5.32 2.54
CA ILE A 313 5.36 -6.42 2.77
C ILE A 313 4.64 -7.76 2.56
N LEU A 314 5.29 -8.67 1.82
CA LEU A 314 4.77 -9.98 1.42
C LEU A 314 3.69 -9.93 0.32
N ASP A 315 3.51 -8.82 -0.34
CA ASP A 315 2.55 -8.69 -1.43
C ASP A 315 2.95 -9.46 -2.70
N LEU A 316 4.25 -9.65 -2.94
CA LEU A 316 4.76 -10.46 -4.04
C LEU A 316 5.26 -11.83 -3.55
N ILE A 317 6.06 -11.85 -2.49
CA ILE A 317 6.62 -13.05 -1.88
C ILE A 317 6.04 -13.22 -0.48
N SER A 318 5.19 -14.23 -0.28
CA SER A 318 4.53 -14.51 0.99
C SER A 318 5.34 -15.43 1.91
N GLY A 319 6.40 -16.05 1.41
CA GLY A 319 7.30 -16.91 2.19
C GLY A 319 8.63 -17.13 1.51
N LEU A 320 9.71 -17.24 2.29
CA LEU A 320 11.07 -17.44 1.80
C LEU A 320 11.85 -18.36 2.75
N CYS A 321 12.69 -19.25 2.21
CA CYS A 321 13.65 -20.03 2.99
C CYS A 321 14.90 -20.37 2.17
N TYR A 322 15.99 -20.73 2.88
CA TYR A 322 17.09 -21.49 2.32
C TYR A 322 17.06 -22.90 2.94
N LYS A 323 16.86 -23.92 2.11
CA LYS A 323 16.72 -25.31 2.55
C LYS A 323 17.13 -26.28 1.43
N ASP A 324 17.76 -27.39 1.78
CA ASP A 324 18.17 -28.47 0.85
C ASP A 324 19.04 -27.98 -0.32
N GLY A 325 19.85 -26.93 -0.09
CA GLY A 325 20.73 -26.33 -1.10
C GLY A 325 20.04 -25.42 -2.11
N TYR A 326 18.78 -25.02 -1.85
CA TYR A 326 18.00 -24.09 -2.66
C TYR A 326 17.52 -22.90 -1.85
N ILE A 327 17.41 -21.76 -2.49
CA ILE A 327 16.55 -20.68 -2.04
C ILE A 327 15.17 -20.98 -2.62
N ALA A 328 14.16 -21.06 -1.75
CA ALA A 328 12.78 -21.29 -2.16
C ALA A 328 11.87 -20.17 -1.64
N PHE A 329 10.90 -19.78 -2.46
CA PHE A 329 9.93 -18.75 -2.10
C PHE A 329 8.53 -19.10 -2.60
N GLN A 330 7.54 -18.68 -1.81
CA GLN A 330 6.13 -18.75 -2.14
C GLN A 330 5.66 -17.37 -2.61
N THR A 331 4.98 -17.27 -3.74
CA THR A 331 4.31 -16.02 -4.15
C THR A 331 3.07 -15.77 -3.27
N ALA A 332 2.49 -14.57 -3.35
CA ALA A 332 1.17 -14.34 -2.80
C ALA A 332 0.12 -15.24 -3.47
N ASP A 333 -0.96 -15.57 -2.75
CA ASP A 333 -2.05 -16.44 -3.24
C ASP A 333 -2.71 -15.87 -4.51
N ILE A 334 -2.84 -14.55 -4.57
CA ILE A 334 -3.27 -13.83 -5.77
C ILE A 334 -2.02 -13.28 -6.44
N PHE A 335 -1.72 -13.76 -7.65
CA PHE A 335 -0.57 -13.27 -8.42
C PHE A 335 -0.67 -11.77 -8.67
N LYS A 336 0.43 -11.08 -8.39
CA LYS A 336 0.61 -9.66 -8.70
C LYS A 336 1.89 -9.49 -9.48
N GLU A 337 1.85 -8.65 -10.51
CA GLU A 337 3.04 -8.28 -11.26
C GLU A 337 3.92 -7.31 -10.48
N GLY A 338 5.22 -7.42 -10.63
CA GLY A 338 6.18 -6.58 -9.90
C GLY A 338 7.60 -7.11 -9.95
N ASN A 339 8.40 -6.67 -9.00
CA ASN A 339 9.80 -7.04 -8.91
C ASN A 339 10.20 -7.20 -7.44
N ALA A 340 11.03 -8.19 -7.16
CA ALA A 340 11.68 -8.36 -5.86
C ALA A 340 13.16 -8.66 -6.03
N VAL A 341 13.96 -8.38 -5.02
CA VAL A 341 15.35 -8.83 -4.95
C VAL A 341 15.53 -9.70 -3.72
N ILE A 342 16.00 -10.93 -3.95
CA ILE A 342 16.34 -11.90 -2.91
C ILE A 342 17.86 -11.96 -2.78
N ALA A 343 18.37 -11.98 -1.54
CA ALA A 343 19.77 -12.17 -1.23
C ALA A 343 20.03 -13.48 -0.47
N ALA A 344 21.15 -14.15 -0.79
CA ALA A 344 21.76 -15.17 0.06
C ALA A 344 22.69 -14.51 1.07
N LYS A 345 22.64 -14.96 2.31
CA LYS A 345 23.50 -14.47 3.40
C LYS A 345 24.30 -15.59 4.05
N ASP A 346 25.50 -15.26 4.51
CA ASP A 346 26.31 -16.14 5.36
C ASP A 346 25.79 -16.18 6.81
N ALA A 347 26.49 -16.90 7.69
CA ALA A 347 26.15 -17.04 9.10
C ALA A 347 26.26 -15.72 9.89
N ASP A 348 27.08 -14.78 9.40
CA ASP A 348 27.27 -13.47 10.01
C ASP A 348 26.26 -12.43 9.47
N GLY A 349 25.40 -12.82 8.52
CA GLY A 349 24.41 -11.97 7.90
C GLY A 349 24.90 -11.15 6.71
N ASN A 350 26.15 -11.35 6.26
CA ASN A 350 26.69 -10.66 5.09
C ASN A 350 26.07 -11.21 3.80
N ILE A 351 25.77 -10.34 2.85
CA ILE A 351 25.25 -10.73 1.54
C ILE A 351 26.34 -11.37 0.71
N LEU A 352 26.12 -12.61 0.29
CA LEU A 352 26.99 -13.36 -0.62
C LEU A 352 26.67 -13.11 -2.09
N TRP A 353 25.39 -12.99 -2.42
CA TRP A 353 24.86 -12.72 -3.75
C TRP A 353 23.40 -12.32 -3.68
N SER A 354 22.85 -11.74 -4.75
CA SER A 354 21.44 -11.35 -4.88
C SER A 354 20.90 -11.65 -6.28
N TRP A 355 19.62 -11.89 -6.37
CA TRP A 355 18.90 -12.21 -7.60
C TRP A 355 17.64 -11.36 -7.71
N HIS A 356 17.36 -10.90 -8.91
CA HIS A 356 16.13 -10.22 -9.28
C HIS A 356 15.05 -11.28 -9.59
N ILE A 357 13.91 -11.20 -8.93
CA ILE A 357 12.71 -11.98 -9.25
C ILE A 357 11.74 -11.03 -9.95
N TRP A 358 11.43 -11.35 -11.20
CA TRP A 358 10.61 -10.53 -12.06
C TRP A 358 9.24 -11.19 -12.24
N PHE A 359 8.22 -10.65 -11.57
CA PHE A 359 6.84 -11.12 -11.61
C PHE A 359 6.14 -10.45 -12.79
N THR A 360 6.01 -11.16 -13.89
CA THR A 360 5.38 -10.68 -15.13
C THR A 360 5.06 -11.86 -16.03
N ASP A 361 4.17 -11.67 -17.03
CA ASP A 361 4.06 -12.59 -18.13
C ASP A 361 5.41 -12.72 -18.87
N HIS A 362 5.63 -13.80 -19.58
CA HIS A 362 6.89 -14.00 -20.30
C HIS A 362 7.06 -12.95 -21.39
N PRO A 363 8.13 -12.11 -21.37
CA PRO A 363 8.43 -11.16 -22.41
C PRO A 363 8.51 -11.82 -23.78
N GLN A 364 7.89 -11.19 -24.78
CA GLN A 364 7.88 -11.69 -26.15
C GLN A 364 9.13 -11.23 -26.90
N GLY A 365 9.61 -12.07 -27.81
CA GLY A 365 10.73 -11.71 -28.69
C GLY A 365 10.23 -10.90 -29.90
N GLN A 366 10.88 -9.76 -30.15
CA GLN A 366 10.68 -8.92 -31.33
C GLN A 366 11.89 -9.02 -32.24
N GLU A 367 11.68 -9.53 -33.49
CA GLU A 367 12.77 -9.64 -34.46
C GLU A 367 13.13 -8.28 -35.04
N TYR A 368 14.44 -7.97 -35.07
CA TYR A 368 14.94 -6.72 -35.61
C TYR A 368 15.52 -6.90 -37.00
N TYR A 369 15.37 -5.89 -37.84
CA TYR A 369 15.84 -5.92 -39.22
C TYR A 369 17.35 -6.18 -39.35
N ASN A 370 17.76 -6.55 -40.55
CA ASN A 370 19.16 -6.78 -40.94
C ASN A 370 19.88 -7.86 -40.10
N ASN A 371 19.14 -8.86 -39.62
CA ASN A 371 19.64 -9.90 -38.73
C ASN A 371 20.33 -9.28 -37.47
N ALA A 372 19.81 -8.19 -36.96
CA ALA A 372 20.34 -7.54 -35.76
C ALA A 372 20.09 -8.38 -34.50
N GLY A 373 19.08 -9.23 -34.50
CA GLY A 373 18.72 -10.15 -33.42
C GLY A 373 17.28 -10.00 -32.98
N THR A 374 16.91 -10.73 -31.93
CA THR A 374 15.59 -10.72 -31.32
C THR A 374 15.67 -10.05 -29.94
N MET A 375 15.01 -8.93 -29.77
CA MET A 375 14.95 -8.19 -28.50
C MET A 375 13.69 -8.53 -27.71
N MET A 376 13.70 -8.36 -26.40
CA MET A 376 12.46 -8.39 -25.61
C MET A 376 11.53 -7.24 -26.01
N ASP A 377 10.22 -7.44 -25.86
CA ASP A 377 9.19 -6.43 -26.09
C ASP A 377 9.18 -5.29 -25.05
N ARG A 378 9.86 -5.49 -23.92
CA ARG A 378 9.86 -4.58 -22.76
C ARG A 378 11.23 -4.47 -22.11
N ASN A 379 11.37 -3.45 -21.25
CA ASN A 379 12.56 -3.26 -20.43
C ASN A 379 12.66 -4.32 -19.32
N LEU A 380 13.86 -4.65 -18.90
CA LEU A 380 14.10 -5.54 -17.77
C LEU A 380 13.46 -4.96 -16.50
N GLY A 381 12.61 -5.75 -15.84
CA GLY A 381 11.80 -5.34 -14.70
C GLY A 381 10.51 -4.59 -15.04
N ALA A 382 10.15 -4.44 -16.32
CA ALA A 382 8.87 -3.85 -16.71
C ALA A 382 7.72 -4.85 -16.52
N THR A 383 6.63 -4.40 -15.92
CA THR A 383 5.39 -5.17 -15.72
C THR A 383 4.40 -5.00 -16.88
N SER A 384 4.73 -4.17 -17.85
CA SER A 384 3.91 -3.92 -19.05
C SER A 384 4.79 -3.65 -20.26
N ALA A 385 4.28 -3.93 -21.45
CA ALA A 385 4.85 -3.50 -22.73
C ALA A 385 4.03 -2.38 -23.39
N THR A 386 2.95 -1.92 -22.75
CA THR A 386 1.99 -0.96 -23.32
C THR A 386 2.56 0.44 -23.30
N PRO A 387 2.57 1.18 -24.43
CA PRO A 387 2.95 2.58 -24.47
C PRO A 387 2.14 3.42 -23.48
N GLY A 388 2.83 4.30 -22.75
CA GLY A 388 2.21 5.20 -21.76
C GLY A 388 1.90 4.57 -20.41
N ASP A 389 2.07 3.26 -20.25
CA ASP A 389 1.96 2.61 -18.95
C ASP A 389 3.22 2.84 -18.11
N VAL A 390 3.03 3.24 -16.86
CA VAL A 390 4.15 3.43 -15.92
C VAL A 390 4.90 2.12 -15.66
N GLY A 391 4.21 0.98 -15.70
CA GLY A 391 4.79 -0.36 -15.60
C GLY A 391 5.79 -0.68 -16.71
N ALA A 392 5.72 0.00 -17.86
CA ALA A 392 6.64 -0.21 -18.98
C ALA A 392 8.04 0.40 -18.77
N LEU A 393 8.21 1.31 -17.80
CA LEU A 393 9.50 1.96 -17.53
C LEU A 393 10.59 0.96 -17.11
N GLY A 394 10.24 -0.08 -16.35
CA GLY A 394 11.17 -1.09 -15.85
C GLY A 394 12.10 -0.56 -14.76
N LEU A 395 13.25 -1.23 -14.62
CA LEU A 395 14.27 -0.93 -13.61
C LEU A 395 15.51 -0.34 -14.27
N LEU A 396 16.37 0.29 -13.47
CA LEU A 396 17.60 0.92 -13.92
C LEU A 396 18.82 0.13 -13.41
N TYR A 397 19.90 0.11 -14.18
CA TYR A 397 21.12 -0.62 -13.86
C TYR A 397 22.35 0.29 -14.05
N GLN A 398 23.29 0.23 -13.10
CA GLN A 398 24.64 0.75 -13.34
C GLN A 398 25.42 -0.24 -14.22
N TRP A 399 26.18 0.26 -15.20
CA TRP A 399 26.83 -0.61 -16.17
C TRP A 399 27.74 -1.65 -15.50
N GLY A 400 27.54 -2.90 -15.86
CA GLY A 400 28.33 -4.01 -15.31
C GLY A 400 27.85 -4.54 -13.95
N ARG A 401 26.81 -3.97 -13.36
CA ARG A 401 26.17 -4.51 -12.14
C ARG A 401 24.98 -5.39 -12.51
N LYS A 402 24.78 -6.45 -11.71
CA LYS A 402 23.68 -7.39 -11.85
C LYS A 402 22.41 -6.94 -11.13
N ASP A 403 22.53 -5.99 -10.20
CA ASP A 403 21.46 -5.59 -9.31
C ASP A 403 20.70 -4.37 -9.84
N PRO A 404 19.36 -4.42 -9.82
CA PRO A 404 18.52 -3.33 -10.28
C PRO A 404 18.32 -2.23 -9.23
N PHE A 405 18.06 -1.03 -9.74
CA PHE A 405 17.64 0.14 -8.98
C PHE A 405 16.25 0.60 -9.44
N LEU A 406 15.48 1.19 -8.52
CA LEU A 406 14.17 1.71 -8.85
C LEU A 406 14.24 2.88 -9.82
N GLY A 407 13.39 2.85 -10.83
CA GLY A 407 13.12 3.94 -11.75
C GLY A 407 12.03 4.89 -11.25
N SER A 408 11.35 5.58 -12.16
CA SER A 408 10.26 6.50 -11.85
C SER A 408 8.94 5.76 -11.62
N SER A 409 8.08 6.30 -10.76
CA SER A 409 6.68 5.89 -10.59
C SER A 409 5.71 6.71 -11.46
N SER A 410 6.22 7.50 -12.39
CA SER A 410 5.44 8.31 -13.33
C SER A 410 6.14 8.35 -14.68
N ILE A 411 5.39 8.37 -15.76
CA ILE A 411 5.92 8.59 -17.12
C ILE A 411 6.21 10.07 -17.37
N SER A 412 5.64 10.97 -16.57
CA SER A 412 5.81 12.41 -16.73
C SER A 412 7.12 12.91 -16.12
N ARG A 413 7.52 14.12 -16.50
CA ARG A 413 8.74 14.81 -16.00
C ARG A 413 8.77 15.10 -14.50
N ASN A 414 7.78 14.68 -13.73
CA ASN A 414 7.68 14.91 -12.28
C ASN A 414 8.66 14.07 -11.44
N TYR A 415 9.50 13.25 -12.03
CA TYR A 415 10.63 12.52 -11.44
C TYR A 415 10.35 11.85 -10.08
N VAL A 416 9.17 11.31 -9.87
CA VAL A 416 8.86 10.64 -8.61
C VAL A 416 9.52 9.26 -8.60
N ALA A 417 10.48 9.06 -7.70
CA ALA A 417 11.07 7.74 -7.48
C ALA A 417 10.03 6.79 -6.89
N ARG A 418 10.02 5.54 -7.33
CA ARG A 418 9.21 4.47 -6.73
C ARG A 418 9.82 4.14 -5.38
N SER A 419 9.31 4.74 -4.34
CA SER A 419 9.91 4.60 -3.02
C SER A 419 8.90 4.12 -2.00
N THR A 420 8.93 2.84 -1.76
CA THR A 420 8.37 2.25 -0.54
C THR A 420 9.47 1.84 0.42
N ILE A 421 10.72 2.00 -0.01
CA ILE A 421 11.92 1.51 0.65
C ILE A 421 12.82 2.71 0.91
N THR A 422 13.30 2.83 2.15
CA THR A 422 14.40 3.74 2.45
C THR A 422 15.68 3.12 1.88
N TRP A 423 16.15 3.66 0.76
CA TRP A 423 17.40 3.24 0.17
C TRP A 423 18.59 3.74 0.99
N PRO A 424 19.68 2.96 1.07
CA PRO A 424 20.95 3.46 1.58
C PRO A 424 21.37 4.73 0.85
N SER A 425 22.04 5.63 1.54
CA SER A 425 22.66 6.79 0.91
C SER A 425 23.62 6.33 -0.19
N SER A 426 23.67 7.09 -1.28
CA SER A 426 24.69 6.87 -2.32
C SER A 426 26.09 7.03 -1.71
N VAL A 427 27.04 6.23 -2.19
CA VAL A 427 28.44 6.33 -1.78
C VAL A 427 29.30 6.80 -2.95
N THR A 428 30.34 7.57 -2.66
CA THR A 428 31.30 7.97 -3.67
C THR A 428 32.34 6.87 -3.86
N SER A 429 32.63 6.51 -5.10
CA SER A 429 33.58 5.47 -5.46
C SER A 429 34.97 5.80 -4.96
N ASP A 430 35.57 4.86 -4.26
CA ASP A 430 36.99 4.87 -3.83
C ASP A 430 37.52 3.43 -3.79
N SER A 431 38.73 3.24 -3.27
CA SER A 431 39.36 1.93 -3.17
C SER A 431 38.60 0.93 -2.28
N SER A 432 37.65 1.38 -1.45
CA SER A 432 36.86 0.52 -0.57
C SER A 432 35.43 0.30 -1.11
N ASN A 433 34.81 1.33 -1.66
CA ASN A 433 33.40 1.33 -2.10
C ASN A 433 33.23 1.03 -3.60
N GLY A 434 34.28 1.33 -4.41
CA GLY A 434 34.24 1.16 -5.86
C GLY A 434 34.75 -0.22 -6.30
N THR A 435 34.47 -1.29 -5.55
CA THR A 435 34.90 -2.65 -5.89
C THR A 435 33.73 -3.55 -6.24
N ILE A 436 33.99 -4.64 -6.97
CA ILE A 436 32.98 -5.65 -7.30
C ILE A 436 32.46 -6.31 -6.03
N GLU A 437 33.33 -6.63 -5.10
CA GLU A 437 33.01 -7.24 -3.81
C GLU A 437 32.06 -6.34 -3.00
N TYR A 438 32.35 -5.03 -2.97
CA TYR A 438 31.47 -4.06 -2.31
C TYR A 438 30.10 -4.00 -3.01
N ALA A 439 30.06 -3.95 -4.34
CA ALA A 439 28.81 -3.93 -5.09
C ALA A 439 27.96 -5.19 -4.88
N ILE A 440 28.58 -6.38 -4.73
CA ILE A 440 27.91 -7.64 -4.42
C ILE A 440 27.33 -7.62 -3.00
N SER A 441 28.11 -7.19 -2.02
CA SER A 441 27.68 -7.16 -0.61
C SER A 441 26.73 -6.01 -0.30
N HIS A 442 26.64 -5.00 -1.18
CA HIS A 442 25.76 -3.83 -1.05
C HIS A 442 24.91 -3.62 -2.31
N PRO A 443 24.05 -4.59 -2.68
CA PRO A 443 23.30 -4.56 -3.96
C PRO A 443 22.34 -3.39 -4.07
N THR A 444 21.88 -2.82 -2.95
CA THR A 444 20.96 -1.67 -2.91
C THR A 444 21.67 -0.31 -2.86
N THR A 445 23.00 -0.27 -2.72
CA THR A 445 23.76 0.97 -2.65
C THR A 445 24.13 1.47 -4.04
N PHE A 446 23.74 2.69 -4.38
CA PHE A 446 24.13 3.36 -5.62
C PHE A 446 25.53 3.96 -5.48
N ILE A 447 26.47 3.59 -6.36
CA ILE A 447 27.88 4.00 -6.28
C ILE A 447 28.13 5.10 -7.31
N ILE A 448 28.51 6.28 -6.84
CA ILE A 448 28.75 7.46 -7.66
C ILE A 448 30.25 7.53 -8.00
N TYR A 449 30.58 7.90 -9.22
CA TYR A 449 31.99 8.11 -9.60
C TYR A 449 32.62 9.27 -8.81
N ASN A 450 33.94 9.16 -8.54
CA ASN A 450 34.69 10.17 -7.78
C ASN A 450 35.54 11.09 -8.69
N ASP A 451 35.79 10.67 -9.91
CA ASP A 451 36.79 11.29 -10.79
C ASP A 451 36.23 11.55 -12.20
N SER A 452 37.11 12.04 -13.09
CA SER A 452 36.78 12.29 -14.49
C SER A 452 36.46 11.02 -15.30
N ASN A 453 36.60 9.81 -14.70
CA ASN A 453 36.47 8.55 -15.42
C ASN A 453 35.00 8.11 -15.54
N GLY A 454 34.11 8.66 -14.74
CA GLY A 454 32.67 8.36 -14.82
C GLY A 454 32.30 6.91 -14.46
N ASP A 455 33.21 6.11 -13.91
CA ASP A 455 32.97 4.72 -13.57
C ASP A 455 32.71 4.57 -12.05
N TRP A 456 31.72 3.77 -11.68
CA TRP A 456 31.50 3.38 -10.29
C TRP A 456 32.61 2.42 -9.79
N TYR A 457 33.26 1.67 -10.70
CA TYR A 457 34.35 0.79 -10.38
C TYR A 457 35.67 1.59 -10.31
N TYR A 458 36.24 1.64 -9.11
CA TYR A 458 37.45 2.41 -8.84
C TYR A 458 38.71 1.63 -9.21
N THR A 459 39.41 2.08 -10.20
CA THR A 459 40.66 1.44 -10.63
C THR A 459 41.92 2.14 -10.09
N GLY A 460 41.80 3.35 -9.54
CA GLY A 460 42.93 4.21 -9.20
C GLY A 460 43.79 4.61 -10.41
N SER A 461 43.38 4.22 -11.60
CA SER A 461 44.08 4.42 -12.87
C SER A 461 43.08 4.59 -14.02
N SER A 462 43.57 4.85 -15.20
CA SER A 462 42.79 5.11 -16.41
C SER A 462 42.26 3.86 -17.15
N SER A 463 42.39 2.65 -16.60
CA SER A 463 41.87 1.43 -17.24
C SER A 463 40.62 0.94 -16.55
N THR A 464 39.52 0.88 -17.27
CA THR A 464 38.27 0.26 -16.82
C THR A 464 38.21 -1.22 -17.22
N ASP A 465 37.68 -2.07 -16.32
CA ASP A 465 37.35 -3.44 -16.69
C ASP A 465 36.21 -3.42 -17.69
N ILE A 466 36.45 -3.86 -18.90
CA ILE A 466 35.52 -3.87 -20.02
C ILE A 466 34.70 -5.14 -20.09
N THR A 467 34.95 -6.11 -19.20
CA THR A 467 34.36 -7.45 -19.29
C THR A 467 33.18 -7.69 -18.33
N ARG A 468 32.81 -6.71 -17.49
CA ARG A 468 31.82 -6.89 -16.41
C ARG A 468 30.49 -7.52 -16.85
N TRP A 469 29.92 -7.15 -17.99
CA TRP A 469 28.72 -7.81 -18.54
C TRP A 469 29.03 -8.87 -19.58
N THR A 470 30.23 -8.85 -20.15
CA THR A 470 30.70 -9.83 -21.14
C THR A 470 32.02 -10.40 -20.74
N GLU A 471 32.29 -11.69 -20.95
CA GLU A 471 33.60 -12.29 -20.69
C GLU A 471 34.59 -12.04 -21.83
N SER A 472 34.14 -12.24 -23.05
CA SER A 472 34.84 -11.92 -24.27
C SER A 472 33.90 -12.09 -25.45
N SER A 473 34.04 -11.28 -26.50
CA SER A 473 33.34 -11.44 -27.78
C SER A 473 31.83 -11.81 -27.66
N SER A 474 31.08 -11.07 -26.83
CA SER A 474 29.62 -11.23 -26.65
C SER A 474 29.18 -12.38 -25.75
N ALA A 475 30.08 -13.10 -25.09
CA ALA A 475 29.68 -14.11 -24.10
C ALA A 475 29.16 -13.44 -22.82
N LYS A 476 28.02 -13.92 -22.33
CA LYS A 476 27.37 -13.45 -21.10
C LYS A 476 28.24 -13.75 -19.87
N SER A 477 28.54 -12.75 -19.07
CA SER A 477 29.30 -12.93 -17.82
C SER A 477 28.38 -13.29 -16.64
N ILE A 478 28.97 -13.62 -15.51
CA ILE A 478 28.25 -13.85 -14.23
C ILE A 478 27.51 -12.61 -13.72
N TYR A 479 27.81 -11.42 -14.22
CA TYR A 479 27.20 -10.15 -13.81
C TYR A 479 26.11 -9.65 -14.76
N ASP A 480 25.87 -10.32 -15.90
CA ASP A 480 24.80 -9.92 -16.81
C ASP A 480 23.44 -10.06 -16.11
N PRO A 481 22.59 -9.01 -16.09
CA PRO A 481 21.35 -8.99 -15.31
C PRO A 481 20.17 -9.70 -16.01
N CYS A 482 20.31 -10.08 -17.28
CA CYS A 482 19.21 -10.65 -18.05
C CYS A 482 18.87 -12.10 -17.63
N PRO A 483 17.63 -12.56 -17.85
CA PRO A 483 17.23 -13.95 -17.62
C PRO A 483 18.00 -14.95 -18.48
N ALA A 484 17.91 -16.24 -18.16
CA ALA A 484 18.49 -17.31 -18.98
C ALA A 484 17.95 -17.26 -20.41
N GLY A 485 18.83 -17.48 -21.40
CA GLY A 485 18.54 -17.37 -22.84
C GLY A 485 18.47 -15.94 -23.37
N TRP A 486 18.74 -14.95 -22.52
CA TRP A 486 18.78 -13.53 -22.86
C TRP A 486 20.03 -12.87 -22.26
N ARG A 487 20.56 -11.86 -22.90
CA ARG A 487 21.73 -11.09 -22.46
C ARG A 487 21.58 -9.60 -22.73
N VAL A 488 22.44 -8.78 -22.15
CA VAL A 488 22.56 -7.37 -22.52
C VAL A 488 23.02 -7.27 -23.98
N PRO A 489 22.40 -6.43 -24.84
CA PRO A 489 22.70 -6.36 -26.26
C PRO A 489 24.07 -5.73 -26.54
N ASP A 490 24.68 -6.08 -27.67
CA ASP A 490 25.84 -5.38 -28.21
C ASP A 490 25.43 -4.00 -28.72
N GLY A 491 26.28 -3.01 -28.53
CA GLY A 491 26.08 -1.63 -28.97
C GLY A 491 27.17 -1.15 -29.94
N GLY A 492 27.21 0.18 -30.15
CA GLY A 492 28.11 0.80 -31.10
C GLY A 492 27.67 0.59 -32.56
N SER A 493 28.56 0.89 -33.50
CA SER A 493 28.26 0.86 -34.95
C SER A 493 27.86 -0.53 -35.48
N ASN A 494 28.27 -1.59 -34.81
CA ASN A 494 27.93 -2.98 -35.11
C ASN A 494 26.90 -3.58 -34.15
N GLY A 495 26.35 -2.78 -33.25
CA GLY A 495 25.39 -3.21 -32.26
C GLY A 495 23.98 -3.40 -32.83
N VAL A 496 23.10 -3.95 -32.00
CA VAL A 496 21.73 -4.32 -32.41
C VAL A 496 20.96 -3.16 -33.03
N TRP A 497 20.98 -1.99 -32.42
CA TRP A 497 20.20 -0.83 -32.88
C TRP A 497 20.75 -0.23 -34.17
N SER A 498 22.08 -0.09 -34.27
CA SER A 498 22.75 0.41 -35.49
C SER A 498 22.54 -0.55 -36.67
N LYS A 499 22.66 -1.85 -36.44
CA LYS A 499 22.36 -2.87 -37.45
C LYS A 499 20.93 -2.81 -37.91
N ALA A 500 19.97 -2.73 -36.99
CA ALA A 500 18.56 -2.70 -37.31
C ALA A 500 18.18 -1.48 -38.17
N LEU A 501 18.71 -0.31 -37.84
CA LEU A 501 18.47 0.91 -38.63
C LEU A 501 19.18 0.86 -40.00
N GLY A 502 20.33 0.20 -40.11
CA GLY A 502 21.10 0.13 -41.34
C GLY A 502 21.69 1.49 -41.73
N SER A 503 22.12 1.58 -43.02
CA SER A 503 22.75 2.79 -43.59
C SER A 503 21.74 3.85 -44.11
N SER A 504 20.45 3.71 -43.81
CA SER A 504 19.42 4.61 -44.31
C SER A 504 19.52 5.98 -43.64
N SER A 505 19.62 7.04 -44.43
CA SER A 505 19.57 8.43 -43.97
C SER A 505 18.16 8.91 -43.60
N GLU A 506 17.14 8.08 -43.78
CA GLU A 506 15.74 8.37 -43.43
C GLU A 506 15.34 7.63 -42.17
N PHE A 507 15.75 8.15 -41.02
CA PHE A 507 15.30 7.64 -39.72
C PHE A 507 13.91 8.21 -39.40
N ASN A 508 12.87 7.49 -39.79
CA ASN A 508 11.48 7.85 -39.47
C ASN A 508 11.04 7.21 -38.14
N TYR A 509 11.72 7.46 -37.04
CA TYR A 509 11.22 7.21 -35.70
C TYR A 509 10.40 8.42 -35.25
N THR A 510 9.46 8.21 -34.35
CA THR A 510 8.58 9.28 -33.88
C THR A 510 8.54 9.25 -32.36
N TYR A 511 8.90 10.38 -31.75
CA TYR A 511 8.68 10.56 -30.32
C TYR A 511 7.18 10.76 -30.06
N ASP A 512 6.63 9.92 -29.20
CA ASP A 512 5.23 9.98 -28.77
C ASP A 512 5.17 10.78 -27.45
N SER A 513 4.78 12.04 -27.55
CA SER A 513 4.67 12.94 -26.39
C SER A 513 3.43 12.67 -25.52
N THR A 514 2.51 11.83 -25.96
CA THR A 514 1.36 11.40 -25.15
C THR A 514 1.76 10.28 -24.22
N ASN A 515 2.51 9.31 -24.76
CA ASN A 515 2.95 8.12 -24.04
C ASN A 515 4.39 8.24 -23.51
N GLU A 516 5.06 9.35 -23.76
CA GLU A 516 6.43 9.67 -23.32
C GLU A 516 7.43 8.56 -23.66
N GLY A 517 7.64 8.38 -24.96
CA GLY A 517 8.58 7.37 -25.46
C GLY A 517 8.81 7.47 -26.97
N MET A 518 9.67 6.61 -27.49
CA MET A 518 10.04 6.57 -28.89
C MET A 518 9.39 5.38 -29.60
N ASN A 519 8.63 5.65 -30.65
CA ASN A 519 8.08 4.63 -31.52
C ASN A 519 9.08 4.30 -32.64
N PHE A 520 9.59 3.07 -32.60
CA PHE A 520 10.48 2.48 -33.61
C PHE A 520 9.78 1.46 -34.51
N SER A 521 8.46 1.33 -34.43
CA SER A 521 7.70 0.37 -35.23
C SER A 521 7.97 0.54 -36.73
N GLY A 522 8.30 -0.56 -37.42
CA GLY A 522 8.69 -0.54 -38.81
C GLY A 522 10.09 0.04 -39.10
N LYS A 523 10.90 0.32 -38.07
CA LYS A 523 12.28 0.84 -38.17
C LYS A 523 13.32 -0.11 -37.62
N PHE A 524 13.12 -0.60 -36.40
CA PHE A 524 13.96 -1.65 -35.87
C PHE A 524 13.56 -3.02 -36.40
N GLY A 525 12.27 -3.26 -36.63
CA GLY A 525 11.74 -4.52 -37.09
C GLY A 525 10.31 -4.41 -37.64
N PRO A 526 9.72 -5.53 -38.06
CA PRO A 526 8.37 -5.58 -38.65
C PRO A 526 7.26 -5.36 -37.62
N ASP A 527 7.53 -5.56 -36.33
CA ASP A 527 6.53 -5.48 -35.29
C ASP A 527 5.98 -4.06 -35.15
N GLN A 528 4.65 -3.97 -35.01
CA GLN A 528 3.96 -2.68 -34.84
C GLN A 528 4.08 -2.11 -33.41
N ALA A 529 4.61 -2.88 -32.46
CA ALA A 529 4.71 -2.51 -31.04
C ALA A 529 6.16 -2.26 -30.58
N ILE A 530 7.10 -2.02 -31.50
CA ILE A 530 8.48 -1.68 -31.11
C ILE A 530 8.51 -0.26 -30.57
N TRP A 531 8.31 -0.15 -29.28
CA TRP A 531 8.26 1.11 -28.56
C TRP A 531 9.19 1.07 -27.35
N TYR A 532 9.85 2.20 -27.08
CA TYR A 532 10.80 2.37 -25.99
C TYR A 532 10.36 3.53 -25.11
N PRO A 533 10.06 3.32 -23.80
CA PRO A 533 9.71 4.41 -22.91
C PRO A 533 10.88 5.35 -22.66
N ALA A 534 10.60 6.64 -22.48
CA ALA A 534 11.56 7.62 -22.00
C ALA A 534 11.74 7.48 -20.48
N SER A 535 12.38 6.40 -20.05
CA SER A 535 12.55 6.04 -18.65
C SER A 535 13.49 6.99 -17.89
N GLY A 536 14.19 7.89 -18.60
CA GLY A 536 15.24 8.72 -18.01
C GLY A 536 16.42 7.91 -17.51
N SER A 537 17.15 8.52 -16.59
CA SER A 537 18.32 7.89 -15.95
C SER A 537 18.44 8.32 -14.48
N ARG A 538 19.24 7.57 -13.71
CA ARG A 538 19.56 7.90 -12.32
C ARG A 538 21.03 8.31 -12.19
N GLY A 539 21.30 9.40 -11.45
CA GLY A 539 22.65 9.82 -11.12
C GLY A 539 23.33 10.72 -12.16
N ARG A 540 22.66 11.10 -13.25
CA ARG A 540 23.22 11.98 -14.29
C ARG A 540 23.51 13.39 -13.77
N TYR A 541 22.66 13.91 -12.89
CA TYR A 541 22.80 15.25 -12.35
C TYR A 541 23.33 15.22 -10.93
N THR A 542 24.47 15.85 -10.73
CA THR A 542 25.27 15.76 -9.49
C THR A 542 24.60 16.36 -8.24
N SER A 543 23.60 17.20 -8.38
CA SER A 543 22.98 17.90 -7.25
C SER A 543 22.12 17.03 -6.34
N SER A 544 21.67 15.85 -6.79
CA SER A 544 20.80 14.97 -6.00
C SER A 544 21.01 13.47 -6.25
N TYR A 545 21.80 13.08 -7.25
CA TYR A 545 21.94 11.68 -7.72
C TYR A 545 20.61 10.92 -7.86
N GLY A 546 19.56 11.68 -8.08
CA GLY A 546 18.20 11.21 -8.27
C GLY A 546 17.90 10.83 -9.71
N LEU A 547 16.62 10.66 -9.98
CA LEU A 547 16.09 10.46 -11.33
C LEU A 547 16.13 11.76 -12.13
N GLY A 548 16.50 11.65 -13.41
CA GLY A 548 16.47 12.74 -14.38
C GLY A 548 15.90 12.30 -15.71
N ASP A 549 15.42 13.27 -16.48
CA ASP A 549 14.98 13.13 -17.88
C ASP A 549 13.83 12.13 -18.13
N VAL A 550 13.10 11.72 -17.11
CA VAL A 550 11.90 10.88 -17.27
C VAL A 550 10.85 11.61 -18.09
N GLY A 551 10.23 10.92 -19.05
CA GLY A 551 9.28 11.51 -19.99
C GLY A 551 9.91 12.44 -21.02
N TYR A 552 11.24 12.41 -21.17
CA TYR A 552 11.97 13.22 -22.12
C TYR A 552 13.07 12.46 -22.86
N ARG A 553 13.81 11.60 -22.13
CA ARG A 553 14.97 10.89 -22.67
C ARG A 553 14.90 9.41 -22.33
N GLY A 554 15.26 8.58 -23.28
CA GLY A 554 15.50 7.16 -23.07
C GLY A 554 16.99 6.87 -23.24
N ASP A 555 17.59 6.22 -22.22
CA ASP A 555 18.97 5.73 -22.22
C ASP A 555 18.94 4.22 -21.96
N TYR A 556 19.50 3.46 -22.91
CA TYR A 556 19.46 2.00 -22.89
C TYR A 556 20.85 1.42 -23.03
N TRP A 557 21.29 0.72 -21.99
CA TRP A 557 22.61 0.11 -21.95
C TRP A 557 22.82 -0.94 -23.04
N SER A 558 24.01 -0.94 -23.60
CA SER A 558 24.61 -2.09 -24.24
C SER A 558 25.78 -2.66 -23.41
N SER A 559 26.21 -3.87 -23.73
CA SER A 559 27.40 -4.47 -23.14
C SER A 559 28.71 -3.94 -23.74
N SER A 560 28.62 -3.14 -24.81
CA SER A 560 29.78 -2.74 -25.60
C SER A 560 30.46 -1.49 -25.05
N PHE A 561 31.80 -1.51 -25.19
CA PHE A 561 32.64 -0.36 -24.98
C PHE A 561 32.49 0.67 -26.12
N SER A 562 32.53 1.95 -25.80
CA SER A 562 32.56 3.03 -26.77
C SER A 562 33.97 3.62 -26.93
N TYR A 563 34.37 4.49 -25.99
CA TYR A 563 35.71 5.04 -25.93
C TYR A 563 36.09 5.44 -24.50
N SER A 564 37.37 5.37 -24.16
CA SER A 564 37.86 5.70 -22.82
C SER A 564 37.07 5.04 -21.68
N PHE A 565 36.24 5.80 -20.96
CA PHE A 565 35.46 5.35 -19.79
C PHE A 565 33.97 5.25 -20.09
N TRP A 566 33.56 5.44 -21.34
CA TRP A 566 32.19 5.51 -21.77
C TRP A 566 31.72 4.20 -22.39
N ARG A 567 30.48 3.85 -22.12
CA ARG A 567 29.83 2.64 -22.65
C ARG A 567 28.73 3.03 -23.62
N SER A 568 28.65 2.24 -24.70
CA SER A 568 27.66 2.51 -25.74
C SER A 568 26.24 2.30 -25.24
N ILE A 569 25.37 3.23 -25.60
CA ILE A 569 23.94 3.21 -25.34
C ILE A 569 23.15 3.48 -26.62
N LEU A 570 21.88 3.05 -26.64
CA LEU A 570 20.88 3.71 -27.44
C LEU A 570 20.38 4.91 -26.64
N MET A 571 20.46 6.10 -27.22
CA MET A 571 19.92 7.32 -26.66
C MET A 571 18.85 7.90 -27.57
N PHE A 572 17.77 8.39 -26.99
CA PHE A 572 16.81 9.21 -27.74
C PHE A 572 16.20 10.32 -26.85
N THR A 573 15.82 11.39 -27.57
CA THR A 573 14.95 12.46 -27.11
C THR A 573 13.90 12.70 -28.20
N SER A 574 13.87 13.90 -28.83
CA SER A 574 13.19 14.10 -30.12
C SER A 574 13.97 13.51 -31.31
N SER A 575 15.23 13.20 -31.13
CA SER A 575 16.14 12.52 -32.07
C SER A 575 16.64 11.24 -31.41
N CYS A 576 17.24 10.34 -32.22
CA CYS A 576 17.79 9.07 -31.77
C CYS A 576 19.25 8.93 -32.19
N ASP A 577 20.10 8.50 -31.24
CA ASP A 577 21.48 8.06 -31.50
C ASP A 577 21.64 6.61 -31.01
N PRO A 578 21.80 5.64 -31.93
CA PRO A 578 21.98 4.22 -31.58
C PRO A 578 23.40 3.91 -31.09
N CYS A 579 24.31 4.89 -31.11
CA CYS A 579 25.73 4.74 -30.77
C CYS A 579 26.21 5.79 -29.76
N ASP A 580 25.31 6.47 -29.07
CA ASP A 580 25.70 7.41 -28.02
C ASP A 580 26.41 6.67 -26.87
N SER A 581 26.89 7.41 -25.92
CA SER A 581 27.69 6.82 -24.81
C SER A 581 27.39 7.48 -23.49
N GLU A 582 27.46 6.69 -22.43
CA GLU A 582 27.18 7.16 -21.08
C GLU A 582 28.21 6.62 -20.06
N SER A 583 28.32 7.32 -18.95
CA SER A 583 29.14 7.01 -17.80
C SER A 583 28.63 5.75 -17.07
N CYS A 584 29.54 4.82 -16.73
CA CYS A 584 29.20 3.55 -16.08
C CYS A 584 28.49 3.69 -14.74
N SER A 585 28.67 4.81 -14.05
CA SER A 585 28.02 5.07 -12.75
C SER A 585 26.57 5.50 -12.89
N ILE A 586 26.12 5.86 -14.09
CA ILE A 586 24.73 6.24 -14.33
C ILE A 586 23.85 4.99 -14.36
N GLY A 587 22.66 5.08 -13.81
CA GLY A 587 21.64 4.03 -13.90
C GLY A 587 20.75 4.24 -15.12
N CYS A 588 20.84 3.36 -16.12
CA CYS A 588 20.04 3.39 -17.34
C CYS A 588 19.23 2.09 -17.49
N SER A 589 18.25 2.10 -18.38
CA SER A 589 17.43 0.92 -18.70
C SER A 589 18.25 -0.18 -19.39
N VAL A 590 17.81 -1.41 -19.24
CA VAL A 590 18.29 -2.58 -20.01
C VAL A 590 17.09 -3.17 -20.75
N ARG A 591 17.26 -3.47 -22.04
CA ARG A 591 16.34 -4.32 -22.80
C ARG A 591 17.15 -5.47 -23.38
N CYS A 592 16.81 -6.69 -22.98
CA CYS A 592 17.64 -7.85 -23.29
C CYS A 592 17.47 -8.34 -24.73
N ILE A 593 18.54 -8.89 -25.30
CA ILE A 593 18.57 -9.59 -26.60
C ILE A 593 18.64 -11.09 -26.35
N LYS A 594 18.01 -11.88 -27.22
CA LYS A 594 18.08 -13.33 -27.18
C LYS A 594 19.50 -13.81 -27.51
N GLU A 595 19.99 -14.82 -26.78
CA GLU A 595 21.28 -15.49 -27.02
C GLU A 595 21.29 -16.32 -28.29
#